data_146096c411907efebb17b87b9dabe16f
#
_entry.id   146096c411907efebb17b87b9dabe16f
#
_cell.length_a   1.000
_cell.length_b   1.000
_cell.length_c   1.000
_cell.angle_alpha   90.00
_cell.angle_beta   90.00
_cell.angle_gamma   90.00
#
_symmetry.space_group_name_H-M   'P 1'
#
loop_
_entity.id
_entity.type
_entity.pdbx_description
1 polymer ?
#
loop_
_entity_poly.entity_id
_entity_poly.type
_entity_poly.pdbx_seq_one_letter_code
_entity_poly.pdbx_strand_id
1 'polypeptide(L)'
;MSSQAIYRIYGLRVRSDLPLPVASISDDGEVDLIVRRGGAVPRPVAPQPPGMALDWQEVDQGWLLRYHTRTDEVLEFAYNRDASQLEIRSTTPEMTDDITALLVGAGLATALHLRGVPVLHASAIVVDGEAILVAGAAGAGKSTLTAALVAKGAPLLAEDLAVLTFGENGITVQAGYPRLRLCPDATLIAGRAAPDLPRVFSGFVPDDKRWVEATTLPGGFRTTPAPLGGIYLLAPRRPERETPAIEPLPPHRAGLALLDHLYGTRWLRIPKVKALEWCARIAGRTPVRVVHAPPGLERVKETAEAIVADVRSFSQEVTEGTES
;
A
#
# COMPACT_ATOMS: atom_id res chain seq x y z
N MET A 1 2.13 -17.95 27.46
CA MET A 1 1.17 -17.83 26.37
C MET A 1 1.23 -16.37 25.92
N SER A 2 1.73 -16.08 24.72
CA SER A 2 1.74 -14.73 24.18
C SER A 2 0.28 -14.28 24.00
N SER A 3 -0.12 -13.15 24.59
CA SER A 3 -1.47 -12.63 24.45
C SER A 3 -1.67 -12.17 23.00
N GLN A 4 -2.51 -12.89 22.24
CA GLN A 4 -2.87 -12.48 20.88
C GLN A 4 -3.66 -11.18 20.95
N ALA A 5 -3.18 -10.14 20.27
CA ALA A 5 -3.91 -8.90 20.16
C ALA A 5 -4.76 -8.88 18.88
N ILE A 6 -5.85 -8.13 18.91
CA ILE A 6 -6.71 -7.90 17.74
C ILE A 6 -6.43 -6.50 17.22
N TYR A 7 -6.31 -6.40 15.90
CA TYR A 7 -6.01 -5.15 15.19
C TYR A 7 -7.04 -4.92 14.08
N ARG A 8 -7.30 -3.66 13.76
CA ARG A 8 -8.05 -3.29 12.55
C ARG A 8 -7.10 -2.63 11.57
N ILE A 9 -6.90 -3.27 10.42
CA ILE A 9 -5.99 -2.79 9.37
C ILE A 9 -6.53 -3.21 8.00
N TYR A 10 -6.56 -2.30 7.03
CA TYR A 10 -7.05 -2.56 5.67
C TYR A 10 -8.47 -3.13 5.60
N GLY A 11 -9.32 -2.77 6.56
CA GLY A 11 -10.67 -3.30 6.68
C GLY A 11 -10.77 -4.68 7.32
N LEU A 12 -9.65 -5.35 7.59
CA LEU A 12 -9.61 -6.65 8.26
C LEU A 12 -9.52 -6.49 9.78
N ARG A 13 -10.18 -7.40 10.51
CA ARG A 13 -9.95 -7.67 11.92
C ARG A 13 -8.93 -8.82 12.02
N VAL A 14 -7.71 -8.48 12.40
CA VAL A 14 -6.57 -9.39 12.44
C VAL A 14 -6.23 -9.73 13.87
N ARG A 15 -6.33 -11.01 14.25
CA ARG A 15 -5.76 -11.53 15.50
C ARG A 15 -4.33 -11.98 15.22
N SER A 16 -3.35 -11.43 15.94
CA SER A 16 -1.94 -11.67 15.62
C SER A 16 -1.09 -11.98 16.85
N ASP A 17 -0.17 -12.94 16.69
CA ASP A 17 0.93 -13.20 17.63
C ASP A 17 2.04 -12.15 17.52
N LEU A 18 2.09 -11.43 16.39
CA LEU A 18 3.05 -10.35 16.14
C LEU A 18 2.40 -8.99 16.36
N PRO A 19 3.12 -8.02 16.94
CA PRO A 19 2.64 -6.66 17.02
C PRO A 19 2.50 -6.05 15.62
N LEU A 20 1.33 -5.44 15.33
CA LEU A 20 1.13 -4.68 14.10
C LEU A 20 1.30 -3.18 14.39
N PRO A 21 1.71 -2.37 13.39
CA PRO A 21 1.96 -0.93 13.57
C PRO A 21 0.67 -0.09 13.64
N VAL A 22 -0.35 -0.61 14.30
CA VAL A 22 -1.64 0.05 14.60
C VAL A 22 -2.02 -0.27 16.03
N ALA A 23 -2.87 0.57 16.63
CA ALA A 23 -3.39 0.28 17.96
C ALA A 23 -4.24 -1.01 17.96
N SER A 24 -4.07 -1.82 19.01
CA SER A 24 -4.96 -2.96 19.24
C SER A 24 -6.36 -2.49 19.62
N ILE A 25 -7.35 -3.30 19.29
CA ILE A 25 -8.75 -3.06 19.63
C ILE A 25 -9.24 -4.11 20.63
N SER A 26 -10.20 -3.73 21.48
CA SER A 26 -10.80 -4.60 22.50
C SER A 26 -12.25 -4.99 22.16
N ASP A 27 -12.53 -5.15 20.88
CA ASP A 27 -13.87 -5.40 20.35
C ASP A 27 -14.07 -6.92 20.11
N ASP A 28 -15.25 -7.47 20.42
CA ASP A 28 -15.58 -8.90 20.38
C ASP A 28 -16.13 -9.39 19.02
N GLY A 29 -16.03 -8.59 17.95
CA GLY A 29 -16.53 -8.97 16.64
C GLY A 29 -15.73 -10.13 16.01
N GLU A 30 -16.28 -10.68 14.93
CA GLU A 30 -15.67 -11.77 14.18
C GLU A 30 -14.29 -11.39 13.64
N VAL A 31 -13.32 -12.33 13.73
CA VAL A 31 -11.95 -12.16 13.25
C VAL A 31 -11.85 -12.64 11.81
N ASP A 32 -11.43 -11.75 10.92
CA ASP A 32 -11.26 -12.07 9.49
C ASP A 32 -10.02 -12.91 9.22
N LEU A 33 -8.92 -12.64 9.93
CA LEU A 33 -7.62 -13.28 9.71
C LEU A 33 -6.92 -13.55 11.04
N ILE A 34 -6.47 -14.79 11.22
CA ILE A 34 -5.62 -15.18 12.33
C ILE A 34 -4.18 -15.30 11.80
N VAL A 35 -3.27 -14.51 12.36
CA VAL A 35 -1.84 -14.55 12.06
C VAL A 35 -1.11 -15.22 13.21
N ARG A 36 -0.37 -16.28 12.91
CA ARG A 36 0.40 -17.04 13.89
C ARG A 36 1.86 -17.11 13.50
N ARG A 37 2.72 -17.08 14.49
CA ARG A 37 4.11 -17.44 14.31
C ARG A 37 4.22 -18.97 14.29
N GLY A 38 4.72 -19.53 13.18
CA GLY A 38 4.89 -20.95 12.98
C GLY A 38 6.28 -21.47 13.35
N GLY A 39 6.53 -22.73 13.06
CA GLY A 39 7.83 -23.38 13.24
C GLY A 39 8.87 -23.02 12.19
N ALA A 40 9.95 -23.81 12.13
CA ALA A 40 11.01 -23.61 11.15
C ALA A 40 10.52 -23.88 9.72
N VAL A 41 11.04 -23.12 8.76
CA VAL A 41 10.81 -23.36 7.34
C VAL A 41 11.53 -24.65 6.94
N PRO A 42 10.85 -25.61 6.29
CA PRO A 42 11.54 -26.72 5.62
C PRO A 42 12.51 -26.15 4.58
N ARG A 43 13.78 -26.58 4.59
CA ARG A 43 14.76 -26.11 3.61
C ARG A 43 14.26 -26.36 2.19
N PRO A 44 14.36 -25.39 1.25
CA PRO A 44 14.01 -25.60 -0.14
C PRO A 44 14.83 -26.75 -0.74
N VAL A 45 14.20 -27.60 -1.49
CA VAL A 45 14.87 -28.74 -2.15
C VAL A 45 15.62 -28.30 -3.41
N ALA A 46 15.37 -27.11 -3.94
CA ALA A 46 15.98 -26.57 -5.15
C ALA A 46 16.77 -25.29 -4.89
N PRO A 47 17.95 -25.09 -5.53
CA PRO A 47 18.68 -23.82 -5.48
C PRO A 47 17.85 -22.72 -6.13
N GLN A 48 17.71 -21.58 -5.43
CA GLN A 48 17.02 -20.39 -5.91
C GLN A 48 17.99 -19.43 -6.65
N PRO A 49 17.50 -18.64 -7.61
CA PRO A 49 18.34 -17.65 -8.27
C PRO A 49 18.88 -16.61 -7.27
N PRO A 50 20.09 -16.05 -7.49
CA PRO A 50 20.67 -15.08 -6.58
C PRO A 50 19.84 -13.77 -6.56
N GLY A 51 19.50 -13.30 -5.36
CA GLY A 51 18.71 -12.10 -5.11
C GLY A 51 17.48 -12.40 -4.27
N MET A 52 16.77 -11.35 -3.82
CA MET A 52 15.49 -11.54 -3.18
C MET A 52 14.49 -12.06 -4.23
N ALA A 53 14.21 -13.34 -4.19
CA ALA A 53 13.22 -13.97 -5.05
C ALA A 53 11.90 -14.14 -4.27
N LEU A 54 10.80 -13.79 -4.93
CA LEU A 54 9.45 -14.11 -4.47
C LEU A 54 8.99 -15.36 -5.19
N ASP A 55 8.62 -16.38 -4.43
CA ASP A 55 8.04 -17.61 -4.96
C ASP A 55 6.62 -17.78 -4.44
N TRP A 56 5.69 -18.04 -5.37
CA TRP A 56 4.28 -18.25 -5.10
C TRP A 56 3.87 -19.65 -5.52
N GLN A 57 3.35 -20.44 -4.59
CA GLN A 57 2.95 -21.81 -4.83
C GLN A 57 1.56 -22.10 -4.28
N GLU A 58 0.78 -22.86 -5.05
CA GLU A 58 -0.39 -23.57 -4.54
C GLU A 58 0.06 -24.90 -3.93
N VAL A 59 -0.44 -25.20 -2.75
CA VAL A 59 -0.18 -26.45 -2.03
C VAL A 59 -1.50 -27.10 -1.61
N ASP A 60 -1.48 -28.36 -1.18
CA ASP A 60 -2.69 -29.14 -0.87
C ASP A 60 -3.63 -28.44 0.11
N GLN A 61 -3.07 -27.72 1.11
CA GLN A 61 -3.85 -27.05 2.15
C GLN A 61 -4.05 -25.54 1.95
N GLY A 62 -3.56 -24.98 0.85
CA GLY A 62 -3.67 -23.53 0.61
C GLY A 62 -2.58 -22.96 -0.28
N TRP A 63 -1.90 -21.92 0.19
CA TRP A 63 -0.99 -21.11 -0.60
C TRP A 63 0.27 -20.78 0.18
N LEU A 64 1.42 -20.70 -0.51
CA LEU A 64 2.68 -20.28 0.06
C LEU A 64 3.21 -19.06 -0.71
N LEU A 65 3.62 -18.04 0.03
CA LEU A 65 4.43 -16.94 -0.48
C LEU A 65 5.77 -16.96 0.25
N ARG A 66 6.85 -17.15 -0.48
CA ARG A 66 8.21 -17.21 0.07
C ARG A 66 9.05 -16.04 -0.40
N TYR A 67 9.81 -15.52 0.52
CA TYR A 67 10.90 -14.57 0.29
C TYR A 67 12.21 -15.29 0.51
N HIS A 68 13.12 -15.21 -0.46
CA HIS A 68 14.48 -15.70 -0.37
C HIS A 68 15.44 -14.52 -0.39
N THR A 69 16.33 -14.46 0.59
CA THR A 69 17.39 -13.45 0.60
C THR A 69 18.65 -13.98 -0.12
N ARG A 70 19.64 -13.08 -0.28
CA ARG A 70 20.95 -13.46 -0.84
C ARG A 70 21.79 -14.31 0.11
N THR A 71 21.41 -14.38 1.38
CA THR A 71 22.11 -15.09 2.47
C THR A 71 21.42 -16.39 2.85
N ASP A 72 20.62 -16.98 1.93
CA ASP A 72 19.86 -18.23 2.13
C ASP A 72 18.82 -18.17 3.27
N GLU A 73 18.49 -16.98 3.75
CA GLU A 73 17.38 -16.80 4.68
C GLU A 73 16.04 -16.89 3.95
N VAL A 74 15.07 -17.50 4.60
CA VAL A 74 13.74 -17.70 4.04
C VAL A 74 12.70 -17.18 5.01
N LEU A 75 11.76 -16.39 4.49
CA LEU A 75 10.51 -16.03 5.15
C LEU A 75 9.35 -16.59 4.34
N GLU A 76 8.49 -17.35 4.99
CA GLU A 76 7.33 -17.98 4.38
C GLU A 76 6.05 -17.49 5.03
N PHE A 77 5.09 -17.10 4.19
CA PHE A 77 3.70 -16.85 4.54
C PHE A 77 2.85 -17.99 4.01
N ALA A 78 2.32 -18.83 4.90
CA ALA A 78 1.48 -19.96 4.57
C ALA A 78 0.01 -19.65 4.86
N TYR A 79 -0.82 -19.64 3.83
CA TYR A 79 -2.26 -19.33 3.92
C TYR A 79 -3.07 -20.62 3.76
N ASN A 80 -4.14 -20.76 4.54
CA ASN A 80 -5.17 -21.74 4.25
C ASN A 80 -6.01 -21.33 3.01
N ARG A 81 -6.86 -22.23 2.52
CA ARG A 81 -7.60 -22.05 1.25
C ARG A 81 -8.44 -20.78 1.17
N ASP A 82 -9.10 -20.37 2.25
CA ASP A 82 -9.96 -19.19 2.33
C ASP A 82 -9.24 -17.93 2.86
N ALA A 83 -7.93 -18.03 3.11
CA ALA A 83 -7.12 -16.98 3.68
C ALA A 83 -7.66 -16.40 5.00
N SER A 84 -8.28 -17.24 5.83
CA SER A 84 -8.68 -16.88 7.21
C SER A 84 -7.56 -17.15 8.23
N GLN A 85 -6.53 -17.90 7.83
CA GLN A 85 -5.36 -18.21 8.64
C GLN A 85 -4.08 -17.96 7.85
N LEU A 86 -3.11 -17.36 8.51
CA LEU A 86 -1.77 -17.10 8.02
C LEU A 86 -0.76 -17.55 9.06
N GLU A 87 0.06 -18.52 8.69
CA GLU A 87 1.22 -18.94 9.48
C GLU A 87 2.49 -18.34 8.89
N ILE A 88 3.31 -17.72 9.74
CA ILE A 88 4.58 -17.08 9.35
C ILE A 88 5.71 -17.95 9.86
N ARG A 89 6.56 -18.43 8.96
CA ARG A 89 7.74 -19.23 9.25
C ARG A 89 8.98 -18.52 8.76
N SER A 90 10.07 -18.55 9.52
CA SER A 90 11.33 -17.90 9.16
C SER A 90 12.51 -18.74 9.59
N THR A 91 13.59 -18.74 8.78
CA THR A 91 14.90 -19.26 9.17
C THR A 91 15.60 -18.37 10.19
N THR A 92 15.16 -17.09 10.31
CA THR A 92 15.73 -16.07 11.20
C THR A 92 14.60 -15.43 12.02
N PRO A 93 14.09 -16.11 13.06
CA PRO A 93 12.92 -15.65 13.81
C PRO A 93 13.15 -14.35 14.61
N GLU A 94 14.39 -13.94 14.84
CA GLU A 94 14.76 -12.72 15.57
C GLU A 94 14.46 -11.43 14.78
N MET A 95 14.31 -11.50 13.45
CA MET A 95 14.04 -10.36 12.56
C MET A 95 12.58 -9.91 12.61
N THR A 96 12.05 -9.66 13.79
CA THR A 96 10.60 -9.39 14.00
C THR A 96 10.13 -8.15 13.25
N ASP A 97 10.96 -7.09 13.18
CA ASP A 97 10.59 -5.84 12.48
C ASP A 97 10.49 -6.04 10.97
N ASP A 98 11.45 -6.76 10.38
CA ASP A 98 11.44 -7.09 8.95
C ASP A 98 10.23 -7.97 8.60
N ILE A 99 9.95 -8.98 9.45
CA ILE A 99 8.77 -9.85 9.32
C ILE A 99 7.49 -9.03 9.40
N THR A 100 7.38 -8.11 10.34
CA THR A 100 6.20 -7.25 10.51
C THR A 100 6.03 -6.33 9.31
N ALA A 101 7.11 -5.72 8.78
CA ALA A 101 7.07 -4.87 7.60
C ALA A 101 6.59 -5.62 6.36
N LEU A 102 7.05 -6.86 6.16
CA LEU A 102 6.59 -7.72 5.06
C LEU A 102 5.15 -8.23 5.28
N LEU A 103 4.78 -8.52 6.53
CA LEU A 103 3.41 -8.93 6.88
C LEU A 103 2.39 -7.85 6.52
N VAL A 104 2.58 -6.61 6.99
CA VAL A 104 1.62 -5.52 6.72
C VAL A 104 1.65 -5.04 5.25
N GLY A 105 2.69 -5.39 4.51
CA GLY A 105 2.78 -5.22 3.06
C GLY A 105 2.23 -6.43 2.31
N ALA A 106 3.14 -7.22 1.76
CA ALA A 106 2.80 -8.35 0.87
C ALA A 106 1.99 -9.45 1.57
N GLY A 107 2.21 -9.69 2.87
CA GLY A 107 1.45 -10.69 3.63
C GLY A 107 -0.05 -10.40 3.64
N LEU A 108 -0.45 -9.21 4.10
CA LEU A 108 -1.87 -8.83 4.14
C LEU A 108 -2.45 -8.59 2.74
N ALA A 109 -1.67 -8.01 1.80
CA ALA A 109 -2.12 -7.84 0.43
C ALA A 109 -2.45 -9.17 -0.25
N THR A 110 -1.63 -10.20 -0.01
CA THR A 110 -1.89 -11.56 -0.52
C THR A 110 -3.17 -12.15 0.08
N ALA A 111 -3.37 -12.07 1.40
CA ALA A 111 -4.59 -12.52 2.05
C ALA A 111 -5.84 -11.83 1.47
N LEU A 112 -5.78 -10.52 1.23
CA LEU A 112 -6.85 -9.74 0.62
C LEU A 112 -7.16 -10.19 -0.81
N HIS A 113 -6.13 -10.40 -1.65
CA HIS A 113 -6.32 -10.91 -3.01
C HIS A 113 -6.92 -12.31 -3.06
N LEU A 114 -6.49 -13.21 -2.18
CA LEU A 114 -7.07 -14.55 -2.05
C LEU A 114 -8.57 -14.48 -1.67
N ARG A 115 -8.96 -13.49 -0.88
CA ARG A 115 -10.35 -13.19 -0.50
C ARG A 115 -11.11 -12.42 -1.57
N GLY A 116 -10.50 -12.13 -2.71
CA GLY A 116 -11.14 -11.44 -3.83
C GLY A 116 -11.23 -9.91 -3.69
N VAL A 117 -10.44 -9.32 -2.79
CA VAL A 117 -10.39 -7.87 -2.55
C VAL A 117 -9.28 -7.25 -3.41
N PRO A 118 -9.58 -6.24 -4.25
CA PRO A 118 -8.56 -5.55 -5.04
C PRO A 118 -7.68 -4.66 -4.16
N VAL A 119 -6.38 -4.76 -4.39
CA VAL A 119 -5.36 -3.93 -3.74
C VAL A 119 -4.52 -3.25 -4.80
N LEU A 120 -4.43 -1.92 -4.75
CA LEU A 120 -3.54 -1.15 -5.62
C LEU A 120 -2.21 -0.84 -4.90
N HIS A 121 -1.11 -0.89 -5.64
CA HIS A 121 0.19 -0.38 -5.19
C HIS A 121 0.17 1.16 -5.28
N ALA A 122 -0.46 1.77 -4.30
CA ALA A 122 -0.68 3.20 -4.20
C ALA A 122 -0.65 3.64 -2.75
N SER A 123 -0.31 4.91 -2.51
CA SER A 123 -0.56 5.58 -1.24
C SER A 123 -1.90 6.31 -1.30
N ALA A 124 -2.57 6.45 -0.16
CA ALA A 124 -3.84 7.15 -0.03
C ALA A 124 -3.73 8.26 1.02
N ILE A 125 -4.17 9.46 0.65
CA ILE A 125 -4.38 10.61 1.56
C ILE A 125 -5.85 11.02 1.51
N VAL A 126 -6.28 11.87 2.43
CA VAL A 126 -7.65 12.38 2.43
C VAL A 126 -7.64 13.88 2.15
N VAL A 127 -8.46 14.30 1.17
CA VAL A 127 -8.71 15.71 0.84
C VAL A 127 -10.21 15.91 0.86
N ASP A 128 -10.68 16.92 1.61
CA ASP A 128 -12.09 17.30 1.73
C ASP A 128 -13.06 16.11 1.99
N GLY A 129 -12.57 15.12 2.77
CA GLY A 129 -13.34 13.92 3.17
C GLY A 129 -13.18 12.70 2.25
N GLU A 130 -12.65 12.85 1.05
CA GLU A 130 -12.45 11.80 0.07
C GLU A 130 -11.00 11.29 0.03
N ALA A 131 -10.85 10.00 -0.24
CA ALA A 131 -9.55 9.37 -0.44
C ALA A 131 -9.01 9.66 -1.84
N ILE A 132 -7.80 10.17 -1.91
CA ILE A 132 -7.05 10.43 -3.13
C ILE A 132 -5.87 9.46 -3.19
N LEU A 133 -5.82 8.64 -4.24
CA LEU A 133 -4.74 7.70 -4.44
C LEU A 133 -3.61 8.30 -5.28
N VAL A 134 -2.39 8.08 -4.85
CA VAL A 134 -1.17 8.38 -5.61
C VAL A 134 -0.52 7.05 -6.01
N ALA A 135 -0.56 6.73 -7.30
CA ALA A 135 0.02 5.52 -7.87
C ALA A 135 1.11 5.86 -8.91
N GLY A 136 1.92 4.89 -9.30
CA GLY A 136 3.01 5.07 -10.25
C GLY A 136 4.03 3.94 -10.15
N ALA A 137 4.97 3.86 -11.08
CA ALA A 137 6.02 2.86 -11.07
C ALA A 137 6.89 2.91 -9.80
N ALA A 138 7.66 1.85 -9.54
CA ALA A 138 8.69 1.88 -8.50
C ALA A 138 9.67 3.04 -8.78
N GLY A 139 10.01 3.83 -7.75
CA GLY A 139 10.88 4.99 -7.92
C GLY A 139 10.22 6.25 -8.50
N ALA A 140 8.95 6.23 -8.89
CA ALA A 140 8.25 7.40 -9.43
C ALA A 140 8.08 8.55 -8.42
N GLY A 141 8.24 8.29 -7.11
CA GLY A 141 8.15 9.29 -6.06
C GLY A 141 6.81 9.29 -5.31
N LYS A 142 6.03 8.21 -5.36
CA LYS A 142 4.75 8.07 -4.61
C LYS A 142 4.89 8.46 -3.13
N SER A 143 5.73 7.75 -2.37
CA SER A 143 5.90 8.00 -0.94
C SER A 143 6.44 9.40 -0.65
N THR A 144 7.31 9.93 -1.50
CA THR A 144 7.85 11.29 -1.42
C THR A 144 6.74 12.34 -1.56
N LEU A 145 5.88 12.19 -2.58
CA LEU A 145 4.74 13.07 -2.82
C LEU A 145 3.69 12.94 -1.71
N THR A 146 3.43 11.71 -1.26
CA THR A 146 2.53 11.45 -0.14
C THR A 146 3.03 12.13 1.13
N ALA A 147 4.33 12.07 1.43
CA ALA A 147 4.92 12.77 2.56
C ALA A 147 4.74 14.30 2.45
N ALA A 148 4.88 14.88 1.25
CA ALA A 148 4.65 16.29 1.02
C ALA A 148 3.18 16.68 1.24
N LEU A 149 2.23 15.87 0.79
CA LEU A 149 0.79 16.07 1.02
C LEU A 149 0.45 15.99 2.51
N VAL A 150 0.99 15.00 3.23
CA VAL A 150 0.77 14.86 4.68
C VAL A 150 1.42 16.00 5.45
N ALA A 151 2.62 16.45 5.06
CA ALA A 151 3.27 17.62 5.65
C ALA A 151 2.50 18.92 5.41
N LYS A 152 1.65 18.99 4.37
CA LYS A 152 0.74 20.11 4.08
C LYS A 152 -0.63 19.99 4.75
N GLY A 153 -0.88 18.96 5.55
CA GLY A 153 -2.09 18.80 6.33
C GLY A 153 -3.12 17.81 5.79
N ALA A 154 -2.86 17.13 4.68
CA ALA A 154 -3.72 16.05 4.21
C ALA A 154 -3.50 14.79 5.07
N PRO A 155 -4.52 14.22 5.76
CA PRO A 155 -4.34 13.01 6.53
C PRO A 155 -3.90 11.83 5.68
N LEU A 156 -2.88 11.07 6.13
CA LEU A 156 -2.56 9.77 5.56
C LEU A 156 -3.70 8.80 5.83
N LEU A 157 -4.14 8.04 4.84
CA LEU A 157 -5.10 6.95 5.00
C LEU A 157 -4.42 5.57 4.86
N ALA A 158 -3.52 5.43 3.89
CA ALA A 158 -2.74 4.22 3.68
C ALA A 158 -1.44 4.53 2.93
N GLU A 159 -0.40 3.75 3.17
CA GLU A 159 0.88 3.81 2.46
C GLU A 159 1.16 2.49 1.79
N ASP A 160 1.68 2.52 0.54
CA ASP A 160 2.06 1.38 -0.29
C ASP A 160 0.90 0.49 -0.77
N LEU A 161 -0.13 0.27 0.04
CA LEU A 161 -1.30 -0.54 -0.27
C LEU A 161 -2.59 0.27 -0.13
N ALA A 162 -3.28 0.50 -1.22
CA ALA A 162 -4.64 1.03 -1.21
C ALA A 162 -5.64 -0.13 -1.41
N VAL A 163 -6.33 -0.49 -0.34
CA VAL A 163 -7.32 -1.57 -0.32
C VAL A 163 -8.69 -1.01 -0.63
N LEU A 164 -9.33 -1.54 -1.67
CA LEU A 164 -10.58 -1.02 -2.20
C LEU A 164 -11.75 -1.96 -1.92
N THR A 165 -12.82 -1.41 -1.39
CA THR A 165 -14.09 -2.12 -1.19
C THR A 165 -15.17 -1.52 -2.06
N PHE A 166 -15.83 -2.36 -2.86
CA PHE A 166 -16.94 -1.95 -3.71
C PHE A 166 -18.26 -1.99 -2.93
N GLY A 167 -18.90 -0.86 -2.77
CA GLY A 167 -20.22 -0.70 -2.19
C GLY A 167 -21.29 -0.29 -3.22
N GLU A 168 -22.54 -0.18 -2.77
CA GLU A 168 -23.65 0.32 -3.59
C GLU A 168 -23.42 1.79 -3.97
N ASN A 169 -22.96 2.59 -3.00
CA ASN A 169 -22.74 4.04 -3.15
C ASN A 169 -21.35 4.41 -3.66
N GLY A 170 -20.58 3.47 -4.21
CA GLY A 170 -19.26 3.77 -4.73
C GLY A 170 -18.15 2.84 -4.23
N ILE A 171 -16.92 3.35 -4.29
CA ILE A 171 -15.72 2.64 -3.86
C ILE A 171 -15.20 3.30 -2.58
N THR A 172 -14.85 2.48 -1.59
CA THR A 172 -14.26 2.94 -0.34
C THR A 172 -12.81 2.46 -0.23
N VAL A 173 -11.91 3.34 0.22
CA VAL A 173 -10.52 3.01 0.54
C VAL A 173 -10.41 2.73 2.03
N GLN A 174 -9.84 1.58 2.38
CA GLN A 174 -9.67 1.15 3.77
C GLN A 174 -8.43 1.80 4.40
N ALA A 175 -8.51 2.09 5.71
CA ALA A 175 -7.36 2.61 6.45
C ALA A 175 -6.28 1.55 6.63
N GLY A 176 -5.03 1.93 6.40
CA GLY A 176 -3.84 1.12 6.60
C GLY A 176 -3.25 1.30 8.00
N TYR A 177 -1.99 1.77 8.07
CA TYR A 177 -1.25 2.03 9.30
C TYR A 177 -0.54 3.41 9.24
N PRO A 178 -0.24 4.04 10.41
CA PRO A 178 0.17 5.44 10.51
C PRO A 178 1.66 5.69 10.19
N ARG A 179 2.23 5.00 9.22
CA ARG A 179 3.66 5.12 8.87
C ARG A 179 3.87 5.34 7.39
N LEU A 180 4.85 6.18 7.07
CA LEU A 180 5.39 6.37 5.72
C LEU A 180 6.74 5.65 5.60
N ARG A 181 7.02 5.09 4.42
CA ARG A 181 8.31 4.48 4.07
C ARG A 181 9.07 5.39 3.10
N LEU A 182 10.03 6.16 3.61
CA LEU A 182 10.75 7.16 2.84
C LEU A 182 12.21 6.77 2.59
N CYS A 183 12.71 7.04 1.38
CA CYS A 183 14.13 7.02 1.11
C CYS A 183 14.84 8.09 1.97
N PRO A 184 16.15 7.93 2.30
CA PRO A 184 16.86 8.83 3.20
C PRO A 184 16.77 10.32 2.82
N ASP A 185 16.87 10.65 1.54
CA ASP A 185 16.74 12.01 1.02
C ASP A 185 15.32 12.59 1.17
N ALA A 186 14.31 11.75 1.01
CA ALA A 186 12.91 12.15 1.11
C ALA A 186 12.44 12.41 2.55
N THR A 187 13.16 11.96 3.57
CA THR A 187 12.80 12.20 4.98
C THR A 187 12.82 13.68 5.35
N LEU A 188 13.62 14.50 4.64
CA LEU A 188 13.69 15.94 4.83
C LEU A 188 12.36 16.65 4.50
N ILE A 189 11.53 16.07 3.62
CA ILE A 189 10.18 16.59 3.33
C ILE A 189 9.29 16.50 4.56
N ALA A 190 9.47 15.46 5.36
CA ALA A 190 8.81 15.28 6.64
C ALA A 190 9.48 16.05 7.80
N GLY A 191 10.50 16.87 7.52
CA GLY A 191 11.25 17.64 8.51
C GLY A 191 12.09 16.75 9.43
N ARG A 192 12.55 15.58 8.97
CA ARG A 192 13.31 14.61 9.75
C ARG A 192 14.62 14.25 9.05
N ALA A 193 15.68 14.03 9.82
CA ALA A 193 16.95 13.52 9.30
C ALA A 193 16.93 11.99 9.31
N ALA A 194 17.37 11.38 8.22
CA ALA A 194 17.35 9.92 8.06
C ALA A 194 18.11 9.14 9.13
N PRO A 195 19.27 9.60 9.67
CA PRO A 195 19.99 8.89 10.73
C PRO A 195 19.19 8.76 12.04
N ASP A 196 18.24 9.68 12.29
CA ASP A 196 17.43 9.70 13.50
C ASP A 196 16.18 8.81 13.40
N LEU A 197 15.97 8.17 12.26
CA LEU A 197 14.77 7.38 11.98
C LEU A 197 15.08 5.89 11.91
N PRO A 198 14.18 5.04 12.43
CA PRO A 198 14.35 3.60 12.32
C PRO A 198 14.30 3.16 10.85
N ARG A 199 15.12 2.16 10.51
CA ARG A 199 15.08 1.51 9.20
C ARG A 199 13.78 0.72 9.05
N VAL A 200 13.27 0.62 7.82
CA VAL A 200 12.11 -0.25 7.51
C VAL A 200 12.53 -1.71 7.60
N PHE A 201 13.73 -2.02 7.11
CA PHE A 201 14.32 -3.36 7.15
C PHE A 201 15.70 -3.31 7.81
N SER A 202 15.97 -4.28 8.67
CA SER A 202 17.25 -4.39 9.39
C SER A 202 18.31 -5.14 8.59
N GLY A 203 17.94 -5.87 7.53
CA GLY A 203 18.89 -6.58 6.68
C GLY A 203 18.28 -7.63 5.76
N PHE A 204 17.06 -8.09 6.01
CA PHE A 204 16.39 -9.09 5.19
C PHE A 204 16.11 -8.59 3.75
N VAL A 205 15.71 -7.33 3.63
CA VAL A 205 15.47 -6.67 2.34
C VAL A 205 16.57 -5.62 2.13
N PRO A 206 17.26 -5.57 0.98
CA PRO A 206 18.28 -4.55 0.68
C PRO A 206 17.64 -3.20 0.34
N ASP A 207 16.98 -2.60 1.32
CA ASP A 207 16.27 -1.31 1.23
C ASP A 207 16.73 -0.42 2.39
N ASP A 208 17.09 0.83 2.12
CA ASP A 208 17.55 1.80 3.12
C ASP A 208 16.45 2.79 3.55
N LYS A 209 15.20 2.48 3.27
CA LYS A 209 14.08 3.32 3.67
C LYS A 209 13.94 3.43 5.18
N ARG A 210 13.36 4.55 5.59
CA ARG A 210 13.11 4.92 6.97
C ARG A 210 11.62 4.99 7.26
N TRP A 211 11.26 4.59 8.48
CA TRP A 211 9.92 4.81 9.00
C TRP A 211 9.77 6.27 9.45
N VAL A 212 8.70 6.91 9.01
CA VAL A 212 8.23 8.20 9.52
C VAL A 212 6.81 8.02 10.03
N GLU A 213 6.58 8.32 11.31
CA GLU A 213 5.26 8.25 11.91
C GLU A 213 4.40 9.40 11.36
N ALA A 214 3.32 9.08 10.65
CA ALA A 214 2.43 10.08 10.05
C ALA A 214 1.72 10.93 11.11
N THR A 215 1.47 10.38 12.30
CA THR A 215 0.87 11.08 13.44
C THR A 215 1.71 12.24 13.96
N THR A 216 3.01 12.30 13.60
CA THR A 216 3.90 13.42 13.95
C THR A 216 3.93 14.52 12.91
N LEU A 217 3.22 14.35 11.79
CA LEU A 217 3.11 15.32 10.70
C LEU A 217 1.78 16.09 10.78
N PRO A 218 1.69 17.30 10.20
CA PRO A 218 0.48 18.13 10.27
C PRO A 218 -0.82 17.44 9.82
N GLY A 219 -0.76 16.60 8.79
CA GLY A 219 -1.93 15.86 8.30
C GLY A 219 -2.36 14.72 9.22
N GLY A 220 -1.43 14.15 9.96
CA GLY A 220 -1.70 13.01 10.81
C GLY A 220 -2.10 11.74 10.04
N PHE A 221 -2.93 10.92 10.68
CA PHE A 221 -3.43 9.66 10.13
C PHE A 221 -4.94 9.52 10.35
N ARG A 222 -5.66 9.12 9.33
CA ARG A 222 -7.09 8.80 9.40
C ARG A 222 -7.28 7.30 9.61
N THR A 223 -7.95 6.95 10.70
CA THR A 223 -8.21 5.55 11.11
C THR A 223 -9.48 4.95 10.50
N THR A 224 -10.35 5.79 9.92
CA THR A 224 -11.63 5.38 9.33
C THR A 224 -11.54 5.36 7.81
N PRO A 225 -12.21 4.42 7.13
CA PRO A 225 -12.28 4.40 5.68
C PRO A 225 -12.81 5.72 5.09
N ALA A 226 -12.50 5.97 3.81
CA ALA A 226 -12.98 7.13 3.09
C ALA A 226 -13.47 6.75 1.68
N PRO A 227 -14.50 7.44 1.12
CA PRO A 227 -14.91 7.24 -0.26
C PRO A 227 -13.76 7.61 -1.20
N LEU A 228 -13.63 6.86 -2.30
CA LEU A 228 -12.59 7.10 -3.31
C LEU A 228 -13.01 8.26 -4.22
N GLY A 229 -12.34 9.40 -4.12
CA GLY A 229 -12.59 10.60 -4.92
C GLY A 229 -11.76 10.66 -6.21
N GLY A 230 -10.52 10.14 -6.21
CA GLY A 230 -9.68 10.21 -7.41
C GLY A 230 -8.41 9.38 -7.33
N ILE A 231 -7.83 9.09 -8.50
CA ILE A 231 -6.55 8.37 -8.64
C ILE A 231 -5.61 9.19 -9.51
N TYR A 232 -4.42 9.50 -8.99
CA TYR A 232 -3.36 10.26 -9.64
C TYR A 232 -2.19 9.34 -9.98
N LEU A 233 -1.99 9.08 -11.28
CA LEU A 233 -0.93 8.23 -11.81
C LEU A 233 0.30 9.07 -12.12
N LEU A 234 1.40 8.85 -11.41
CA LEU A 234 2.65 9.54 -11.68
C LEU A 234 3.27 9.02 -12.98
N ALA A 235 3.36 9.88 -13.97
CA ALA A 235 4.08 9.61 -15.21
C ALA A 235 5.61 9.56 -14.98
N PRO A 236 6.37 8.92 -15.89
CA PRO A 236 7.83 9.03 -15.89
C PRO A 236 8.27 10.50 -15.92
N ARG A 237 9.26 10.83 -15.09
CA ARG A 237 9.80 12.21 -15.03
C ARG A 237 10.48 12.57 -16.34
N ARG A 238 10.28 13.79 -16.78
CA ARG A 238 10.94 14.39 -17.95
C ARG A 238 11.86 15.53 -17.49
N PRO A 239 13.15 15.51 -17.80
CA PRO A 239 14.11 16.52 -17.34
C PRO A 239 13.72 17.95 -17.72
N GLU A 240 13.10 18.12 -18.89
CA GLU A 240 12.70 19.41 -19.45
C GLU A 240 11.43 20.02 -18.83
N ARG A 241 10.74 19.27 -17.96
CA ARG A 241 9.51 19.78 -17.36
C ARG A 241 9.80 20.70 -16.18
N GLU A 242 9.32 21.92 -16.28
CA GLU A 242 9.53 22.94 -15.25
C GLU A 242 8.35 23.09 -14.27
N THR A 243 7.14 22.73 -14.67
CA THR A 243 5.93 22.86 -13.83
C THR A 243 5.12 21.56 -13.82
N PRO A 244 4.40 21.25 -12.72
CA PRO A 244 3.48 20.14 -12.72
C PRO A 244 2.35 20.33 -13.74
N ALA A 245 1.93 19.25 -14.39
CA ALA A 245 0.71 19.25 -15.20
C ALA A 245 -0.12 18.00 -14.84
N ILE A 246 -1.43 18.16 -14.83
CA ILE A 246 -2.40 17.10 -14.51
C ILE A 246 -3.38 17.01 -15.68
N GLU A 247 -3.52 15.78 -16.22
CA GLU A 247 -4.36 15.52 -17.39
C GLU A 247 -5.36 14.41 -17.06
N PRO A 248 -6.64 14.55 -17.44
CA PRO A 248 -7.62 13.49 -17.27
C PRO A 248 -7.29 12.29 -18.15
N LEU A 249 -7.49 11.08 -17.62
CA LEU A 249 -7.32 9.84 -18.37
C LEU A 249 -8.70 9.21 -18.63
N PRO A 250 -9.12 9.04 -19.90
CA PRO A 250 -10.40 8.46 -20.22
C PRO A 250 -10.57 7.05 -19.63
N PRO A 251 -11.78 6.64 -19.17
CA PRO A 251 -12.01 5.40 -18.43
C PRO A 251 -11.47 4.14 -19.10
N HIS A 252 -11.59 4.01 -20.43
CA HIS A 252 -11.09 2.86 -21.18
C HIS A 252 -9.56 2.75 -21.15
N ARG A 253 -8.82 3.87 -21.11
CA ARG A 253 -7.36 3.92 -20.95
C ARG A 253 -6.96 3.77 -19.48
N ALA A 254 -7.74 4.37 -18.58
CA ALA A 254 -7.52 4.30 -17.16
C ALA A 254 -7.59 2.85 -16.63
N GLY A 255 -8.59 2.07 -17.05
CA GLY A 255 -8.70 0.66 -16.69
C GLY A 255 -7.46 -0.16 -17.08
N LEU A 256 -6.90 0.07 -18.27
CA LEU A 256 -5.66 -0.59 -18.69
C LEU A 256 -4.44 -0.12 -17.90
N ALA A 257 -4.32 1.18 -17.65
CA ALA A 257 -3.21 1.75 -16.88
C ALA A 257 -3.21 1.23 -15.43
N LEU A 258 -4.36 1.03 -14.81
CA LEU A 258 -4.48 0.52 -13.45
C LEU A 258 -4.01 -0.92 -13.28
N LEU A 259 -3.98 -1.73 -14.35
CA LEU A 259 -3.46 -3.11 -14.29
C LEU A 259 -2.01 -3.16 -13.81
N ASP A 260 -1.18 -2.22 -14.23
CA ASP A 260 0.23 -2.15 -13.81
C ASP A 260 0.38 -1.74 -12.34
N HIS A 261 -0.68 -1.24 -11.73
CA HIS A 261 -0.74 -0.78 -10.35
C HIS A 261 -1.49 -1.74 -9.42
N LEU A 262 -2.06 -2.84 -9.91
CA LEU A 262 -2.56 -3.90 -9.03
C LEU A 262 -1.38 -4.52 -8.29
N TYR A 263 -1.49 -4.55 -6.97
CA TYR A 263 -0.45 -5.12 -6.12
C TYR A 263 -0.30 -6.63 -6.38
N GLY A 264 0.91 -7.10 -6.45
CA GLY A 264 1.17 -8.53 -6.55
C GLY A 264 1.01 -9.17 -7.93
N THR A 265 0.63 -8.44 -8.99
CA THR A 265 0.45 -9.00 -10.34
C THR A 265 1.68 -9.71 -10.90
N ARG A 266 2.87 -9.38 -10.39
CA ARG A 266 4.13 -9.99 -10.82
C ARG A 266 4.39 -11.38 -10.22
N TRP A 267 3.81 -11.69 -9.06
CA TRP A 267 4.03 -12.96 -8.36
C TRP A 267 2.74 -13.70 -7.98
N LEU A 268 1.65 -12.98 -7.67
CA LEU A 268 0.35 -13.59 -7.48
C LEU A 268 -0.28 -13.89 -8.84
N ARG A 269 -0.71 -15.12 -9.05
CA ARG A 269 -1.41 -15.51 -10.27
C ARG A 269 -2.87 -15.05 -10.24
N ILE A 270 -3.09 -13.73 -10.16
CA ILE A 270 -4.43 -13.16 -10.27
C ILE A 270 -4.96 -13.46 -11.67
N PRO A 271 -6.15 -14.09 -11.83
CA PRO A 271 -6.73 -14.31 -13.13
C PRO A 271 -6.87 -13.00 -13.91
N LYS A 272 -6.36 -12.95 -15.14
CA LYS A 272 -6.34 -11.73 -15.97
C LYS A 272 -7.73 -11.11 -16.14
N VAL A 273 -8.77 -11.94 -16.29
CA VAL A 273 -10.17 -11.48 -16.41
C VAL A 273 -10.58 -10.73 -15.13
N LYS A 274 -10.30 -11.29 -13.95
CA LYS A 274 -10.63 -10.66 -12.67
C LYS A 274 -9.87 -9.35 -12.45
N ALA A 275 -8.59 -9.29 -12.84
CA ALA A 275 -7.79 -8.08 -12.80
C ALA A 275 -8.38 -6.98 -13.69
N LEU A 276 -8.77 -7.33 -14.92
CA LEU A 276 -9.43 -6.42 -15.86
C LEU A 276 -10.78 -5.93 -15.33
N GLU A 277 -11.60 -6.82 -14.78
CA GLU A 277 -12.90 -6.48 -14.18
C GLU A 277 -12.74 -5.47 -13.03
N TRP A 278 -11.79 -5.68 -12.12
CA TRP A 278 -11.50 -4.74 -11.05
C TRP A 278 -11.09 -3.38 -11.57
N CYS A 279 -10.11 -3.34 -12.48
CA CYS A 279 -9.59 -2.09 -13.03
C CYS A 279 -10.63 -1.33 -13.85
N ALA A 280 -11.44 -2.02 -14.65
CA ALA A 280 -12.55 -1.42 -15.41
C ALA A 280 -13.63 -0.85 -14.47
N ARG A 281 -13.97 -1.58 -13.42
CA ARG A 281 -14.94 -1.14 -12.41
C ARG A 281 -14.46 0.07 -11.62
N ILE A 282 -13.15 0.14 -11.29
CA ILE A 282 -12.54 1.29 -10.64
C ILE A 282 -12.58 2.51 -11.57
N ALA A 283 -12.07 2.36 -12.81
CA ALA A 283 -11.98 3.44 -13.79
C ALA A 283 -13.34 3.95 -14.26
N GLY A 284 -14.37 3.10 -14.23
CA GLY A 284 -15.75 3.50 -14.58
C GLY A 284 -16.50 4.27 -13.50
N ARG A 285 -15.95 4.33 -12.26
CA ARG A 285 -16.59 4.97 -11.11
C ARG A 285 -15.74 6.05 -10.44
N THR A 286 -14.49 6.21 -10.87
CA THR A 286 -13.53 7.11 -10.24
C THR A 286 -12.73 7.83 -11.29
N PRO A 287 -12.57 9.16 -11.20
CA PRO A 287 -11.68 9.92 -12.06
C PRO A 287 -10.23 9.44 -11.91
N VAL A 288 -9.57 9.19 -13.03
CA VAL A 288 -8.15 8.86 -13.08
C VAL A 288 -7.43 9.97 -13.84
N ARG A 289 -6.34 10.46 -13.30
CA ARG A 289 -5.55 11.56 -13.83
C ARG A 289 -4.09 11.17 -13.95
N VAL A 290 -3.40 11.67 -14.96
CA VAL A 290 -1.96 11.50 -15.11
C VAL A 290 -1.25 12.75 -14.60
N VAL A 291 -0.28 12.56 -13.72
CA VAL A 291 0.52 13.63 -13.13
C VAL A 291 1.91 13.64 -13.75
N HIS A 292 2.25 14.70 -14.42
CA HIS A 292 3.57 14.99 -14.94
C HIS A 292 4.30 15.89 -13.96
N ALA A 293 5.04 15.29 -13.03
CA ALA A 293 5.81 16.03 -12.03
C ALA A 293 7.17 16.52 -12.59
N PRO A 294 7.60 17.73 -12.24
CA PRO A 294 8.96 18.17 -12.54
C PRO A 294 9.99 17.34 -11.75
N PRO A 295 11.24 17.21 -12.22
CA PRO A 295 12.30 16.56 -11.48
C PRO A 295 12.72 17.42 -10.26
N GLY A 296 13.38 16.76 -9.29
CA GLY A 296 13.89 17.44 -8.09
C GLY A 296 12.99 17.28 -6.88
N LEU A 297 13.64 17.05 -5.74
CA LEU A 297 12.95 16.84 -4.45
C LEU A 297 12.33 18.18 -3.95
N GLU A 298 13.00 19.29 -4.21
CA GLU A 298 12.58 20.64 -3.85
C GLU A 298 11.27 21.03 -4.49
N ARG A 299 10.93 20.44 -5.64
CA ARG A 299 9.72 20.75 -6.43
C ARG A 299 8.52 19.86 -6.12
N VAL A 300 8.70 18.89 -5.24
CA VAL A 300 7.59 17.97 -4.87
C VAL A 300 6.43 18.70 -4.23
N LYS A 301 6.68 19.81 -3.53
CA LYS A 301 5.65 20.66 -2.90
C LYS A 301 4.72 21.31 -3.92
N GLU A 302 5.26 21.73 -5.06
CA GLU A 302 4.48 22.30 -6.17
C GLU A 302 3.51 21.23 -6.75
N THR A 303 4.01 19.99 -6.92
CA THR A 303 3.16 18.89 -7.38
C THR A 303 2.06 18.55 -6.37
N ALA A 304 2.37 18.59 -5.06
CA ALA A 304 1.38 18.37 -4.02
C ALA A 304 0.28 19.46 -4.03
N GLU A 305 0.65 20.72 -4.21
CA GLU A 305 -0.29 21.85 -4.34
C GLU A 305 -1.17 21.72 -5.58
N ALA A 306 -0.58 21.34 -6.71
CA ALA A 306 -1.32 21.14 -7.95
C ALA A 306 -2.38 20.01 -7.81
N ILE A 307 -2.06 18.90 -7.14
CA ILE A 307 -3.02 17.82 -6.89
C ILE A 307 -4.16 18.30 -5.99
N VAL A 308 -3.87 19.00 -4.90
CA VAL A 308 -4.93 19.51 -4.00
C VAL A 308 -5.83 20.51 -4.71
N ALA A 309 -5.28 21.39 -5.56
CA ALA A 309 -6.05 22.35 -6.35
C ALA A 309 -6.95 21.62 -7.36
N ASP A 310 -6.43 20.61 -8.07
CA ASP A 310 -7.19 19.81 -9.06
C ASP A 310 -8.33 19.02 -8.39
N VAL A 311 -8.10 18.42 -7.21
CA VAL A 311 -9.16 17.73 -6.44
C VAL A 311 -10.30 18.69 -6.12
N ARG A 312 -9.99 19.91 -5.64
CA ARG A 312 -11.00 20.90 -5.26
C ARG A 312 -11.79 21.44 -6.44
N SER A 313 -11.12 21.68 -7.58
CA SER A 313 -11.81 22.17 -8.79
C SER A 313 -12.81 21.11 -9.31
N PHE A 314 -12.41 19.84 -9.33
CA PHE A 314 -13.27 18.77 -9.79
C PHE A 314 -14.49 18.54 -8.89
N SER A 315 -14.32 18.60 -7.56
CA SER A 315 -15.42 18.46 -6.60
C SER A 315 -16.48 19.55 -6.76
N GLN A 316 -16.09 20.77 -7.15
CA GLN A 316 -17.01 21.88 -7.42
C GLN A 316 -17.84 21.65 -8.70
N GLU A 317 -17.21 21.17 -9.79
CA GLU A 317 -17.91 20.88 -11.06
C GLU A 317 -19.00 19.80 -10.89
N VAL A 318 -18.73 18.77 -10.07
CA VAL A 318 -19.70 17.69 -9.79
C VAL A 318 -20.90 18.21 -8.99
N THR A 319 -20.70 19.14 -8.07
CA THR A 319 -21.77 19.71 -7.24
C THR A 319 -22.68 20.63 -8.05
N GLU A 320 -22.09 21.46 -8.92
CA GLU A 320 -22.86 22.38 -9.79
C GLU A 320 -23.65 21.65 -10.90
N GLY A 321 -23.09 20.51 -11.40
CA GLY A 321 -23.76 19.67 -12.43
C GLY A 321 -24.93 18.83 -11.92
N THR A 322 -25.10 18.68 -10.60
CA THR A 322 -26.23 17.96 -9.99
C THR A 322 -27.39 18.85 -9.59
N GLU A 323 -27.22 20.17 -9.62
CA GLU A 323 -28.28 21.17 -9.30
C GLU A 323 -28.98 21.75 -10.55
N SER A 324 -28.56 21.33 -11.75
CA SER A 324 -29.15 21.71 -13.02
C SER A 324 -29.90 20.55 -13.69
#